data_cf91f84037f3018d3ac55f3f5be65916
#
_entry.id   cf91f84037f3018d3ac55f3f5be65916
#
_cell.length_a   1.000
_cell.length_b   1.000
_cell.length_c   1.000
_cell.angle_alpha   90.00
_cell.angle_beta   90.00
_cell.angle_gamma   90.00
#
_symmetry.space_group_name_H-M   'P 1'
#
loop_
_entity.id
_entity.type
_entity.pdbx_description
1 polymer ?
#
loop_
_entity_poly.entity_id
_entity_poly.type
_entity_poly.pdbx_seq_one_letter_code
_entity_poly.pdbx_strand_id
1 'polypeptide(L)'
;MNLTRAKTPDEREFQRIRNKSYEESHRDHEELLRPTPTDAADYILDICNGPMTALGYGNLRADYPLELLTFQRRSPQPDDVTIQIDYCGVCHSDWHVIRNEWKNTKYPIIVGHEIIGRVICVGNRVTKHRVGESVAVGPNVDSCRKCPSCSKGYEQYCENDVTEAYNQPERYPNEIKPTGPISQGGYSNIIIVNEHYVLKLPFLSDYSRVAPLLCAGITMYTPLKYAGLHSRARVGIAGLGGLGHLGVKLAKSMGYEVIVLTTTREKIDDGLDLGADQVLWVQNLAILDAYKKTFDLIISTIPFNHDINTYLELLKPQGLMWVVGSMYSMTVDFDLVNRRGLKIHGSSTGGIKDTQECIDYCIEKDIYADVVVIDIKDINATHQKIVDRSIRYRYVVDLTQR
;
A
#
# COMPACT_ATOMS: atom_id res chain seq x y z
N MET A 1 -14.92 -0.89 56.40
CA MET A 1 -13.67 -1.53 55.89
C MET A 1 -13.17 -0.65 54.76
N ASN A 2 -12.11 0.12 54.99
CA ASN A 2 -11.52 1.05 54.06
C ASN A 2 -10.61 0.31 53.08
N LEU A 3 -10.96 0.26 51.80
CA LEU A 3 -10.09 -0.19 50.75
C LEU A 3 -9.21 1.00 50.29
N THR A 4 -7.95 1.00 50.68
CA THR A 4 -6.95 1.96 50.25
C THR A 4 -6.55 1.63 48.82
N ARG A 5 -6.81 2.59 47.93
CA ARG A 5 -6.40 2.61 46.52
C ARG A 5 -4.88 2.65 46.44
N ALA A 6 -4.24 1.65 45.80
CA ALA A 6 -2.81 1.66 45.50
C ALA A 6 -2.49 2.91 44.63
N LYS A 7 -1.46 3.65 45.05
CA LYS A 7 -0.95 4.81 44.30
C LYS A 7 -0.32 4.32 42.99
N THR A 8 -0.82 4.77 41.88
CA THR A 8 -0.14 4.68 40.57
C THR A 8 1.14 5.50 40.62
N PRO A 9 2.23 5.04 39.93
CA PRO A 9 3.47 5.82 39.82
C PRO A 9 3.18 7.20 39.24
N ASP A 10 3.87 8.22 39.79
CA ASP A 10 3.66 9.64 39.50
C ASP A 10 3.89 9.95 38.01
N GLU A 11 2.87 10.44 37.32
CA GLU A 11 2.94 10.91 35.93
C GLU A 11 4.10 11.89 35.69
N ARG A 12 4.56 12.60 36.72
CA ARG A 12 5.69 13.54 36.65
C ARG A 12 7.04 12.81 36.53
N GLU A 13 7.20 11.63 37.11
CA GLU A 13 8.41 10.83 36.99
C GLU A 13 8.49 10.17 35.62
N PHE A 14 7.34 9.73 35.07
CA PHE A 14 7.23 9.25 33.68
C PHE A 14 7.56 10.36 32.68
N GLN A 15 7.09 11.59 32.94
CA GLN A 15 7.36 12.75 32.09
C GLN A 15 8.84 13.16 32.14
N ARG A 16 9.47 13.02 33.30
CA ARG A 16 10.89 13.36 33.52
C ARG A 16 11.83 12.35 32.85
N ILE A 17 11.51 11.06 32.92
CA ILE A 17 12.26 9.99 32.20
C ILE A 17 12.08 10.15 30.70
N ARG A 18 10.88 10.48 30.25
CA ARG A 18 10.53 10.72 28.85
C ARG A 18 11.28 11.92 28.27
N ASN A 19 11.32 13.04 28.99
CA ASN A 19 12.01 14.25 28.52
C ASN A 19 13.55 14.07 28.51
N LYS A 20 14.11 13.32 29.46
CA LYS A 20 15.55 13.06 29.51
C LYS A 20 15.99 12.12 28.37
N SER A 21 15.23 11.07 28.09
CA SER A 21 15.52 10.19 26.97
C SER A 21 15.29 10.86 25.61
N TYR A 22 14.32 11.77 25.54
CA TYR A 22 14.05 12.56 24.34
C TYR A 22 15.18 13.55 24.03
N GLU A 23 15.69 14.27 25.04
CA GLU A 23 16.78 15.24 24.86
C GLU A 23 18.14 14.57 24.61
N GLU A 24 18.41 13.43 25.22
CA GLU A 24 19.63 12.65 24.98
C GLU A 24 19.59 12.01 23.57
N SER A 25 18.47 11.45 23.15
CA SER A 25 18.32 10.86 21.81
C SER A 25 18.38 11.91 20.68
N HIS A 26 17.90 13.12 20.92
CA HIS A 26 17.91 14.18 19.88
C HIS A 26 19.27 14.84 19.71
N ARG A 27 20.11 14.96 20.76
CA ARG A 27 21.47 15.48 20.63
C ARG A 27 22.40 14.56 19.85
N ASP A 28 22.29 13.26 20.09
CA ASP A 28 23.09 12.27 19.36
C ASP A 28 22.61 12.08 17.91
N HIS A 29 21.33 12.37 17.61
CA HIS A 29 20.76 12.22 16.27
C HIS A 29 21.05 13.39 15.31
N GLU A 30 21.17 14.63 15.77
CA GLU A 30 21.56 15.75 14.91
C GLU A 30 23.02 15.64 14.43
N GLU A 31 23.89 15.03 15.21
CA GLU A 31 25.30 14.81 14.85
C GLU A 31 25.47 13.63 13.88
N LEU A 32 24.63 12.59 13.98
CA LEU A 32 24.60 11.44 13.06
C LEU A 32 23.99 11.75 11.67
N LEU A 33 23.27 12.86 11.53
CA LEU A 33 22.57 13.24 10.30
C LEU A 33 23.37 14.14 9.34
N ARG A 34 24.61 14.51 9.68
CA ARG A 34 25.51 15.32 8.82
C ARG A 34 26.83 14.61 8.57
N PRO A 35 26.91 13.64 7.64
CA PRO A 35 28.21 13.13 7.23
C PRO A 35 29.02 14.23 6.54
N THR A 36 30.29 14.40 6.96
CA THR A 36 31.25 15.19 6.22
C THR A 36 31.60 14.51 4.89
N PRO A 37 32.05 15.21 3.84
CA PRO A 37 32.34 14.60 2.53
C PRO A 37 33.35 13.45 2.56
N THR A 38 34.24 13.39 3.55
CA THR A 38 35.19 12.30 3.78
C THR A 38 34.54 11.06 4.39
N ASP A 39 33.48 11.24 5.20
CA ASP A 39 32.80 10.15 5.89
C ASP A 39 31.73 9.48 4.97
N ALA A 40 31.33 10.16 3.90
CA ALA A 40 30.28 9.67 3.01
C ALA A 40 30.69 8.39 2.24
N ALA A 41 31.97 8.26 1.86
CA ALA A 41 32.46 7.07 1.16
C ALA A 41 32.61 5.86 2.11
N ASP A 42 33.09 6.09 3.32
CA ASP A 42 33.20 5.07 4.37
C ASP A 42 31.80 4.65 4.87
N TYR A 43 30.89 5.60 5.03
CA TYR A 43 29.48 5.34 5.36
C TYR A 43 28.77 4.52 4.29
N ILE A 44 29.02 4.78 2.99
CA ILE A 44 28.48 3.97 1.88
C ILE A 44 29.07 2.56 1.88
N LEU A 45 30.34 2.38 2.22
CA LEU A 45 30.98 1.07 2.32
C LEU A 45 30.40 0.24 3.47
N ASP A 46 30.13 0.83 4.61
CA ASP A 46 29.46 0.17 5.74
C ASP A 46 28.02 -0.23 5.44
N ILE A 47 27.30 0.63 4.73
CA ILE A 47 25.92 0.36 4.26
C ILE A 47 25.84 -0.85 3.34
N CYS A 48 26.88 -1.10 2.53
CA CYS A 48 26.90 -2.20 1.57
C CYS A 48 27.24 -3.56 2.19
N ASN A 49 27.84 -3.63 3.38
CA ASN A 49 28.48 -4.86 3.87
C ASN A 49 27.99 -5.38 5.23
N GLY A 50 27.17 -4.61 5.98
CA GLY A 50 26.75 -4.98 7.34
C GLY A 50 25.27 -4.77 7.64
N PRO A 51 24.81 -5.19 8.84
CA PRO A 51 23.49 -4.82 9.31
C PRO A 51 23.44 -3.29 9.51
N MET A 52 22.30 -2.69 9.14
CA MET A 52 22.17 -1.25 9.12
C MET A 52 21.23 -0.78 10.21
N THR A 53 21.65 0.25 10.93
CA THR A 53 20.76 1.01 11.78
C THR A 53 19.93 1.95 10.89
N ALA A 54 18.62 1.84 11.00
CA ALA A 54 17.65 2.66 10.25
C ALA A 54 16.77 3.45 11.22
N LEU A 55 16.26 4.58 10.74
CA LEU A 55 15.28 5.41 11.43
C LEU A 55 13.93 5.29 10.73
N GLY A 56 12.84 5.24 11.50
CA GLY A 56 11.50 5.19 10.94
C GLY A 56 10.44 5.57 11.94
N TYR A 57 9.29 5.99 11.44
CA TYR A 57 8.12 6.22 12.26
C TYR A 57 7.34 4.93 12.41
N GLY A 58 7.33 4.40 13.61
CA GLY A 58 6.72 3.13 13.94
C GLY A 58 5.86 3.19 15.19
N ASN A 59 5.25 2.06 15.48
CA ASN A 59 4.30 1.95 16.56
C ASN A 59 4.66 0.75 17.45
N LEU A 60 4.62 0.97 18.76
CA LEU A 60 5.04 -0.01 19.76
C LEU A 60 3.91 -0.97 20.15
N ARG A 61 2.66 -0.56 19.93
CA ARG A 61 1.44 -1.35 20.20
C ARG A 61 0.21 -0.64 19.62
N ALA A 62 -0.89 -1.37 19.47
CA ALA A 62 -2.10 -0.97 18.74
C ALA A 62 -2.73 0.37 19.14
N ASP A 63 -2.61 0.76 20.39
CA ASP A 63 -3.21 1.96 20.99
C ASP A 63 -2.26 3.17 21.07
N TYR A 64 -1.02 3.03 20.55
CA TYR A 64 -0.02 4.08 20.56
C TYR A 64 0.03 4.84 19.23
N PRO A 65 0.41 6.13 19.26
CA PRO A 65 0.73 6.85 18.04
C PRO A 65 2.03 6.32 17.42
N LEU A 66 2.26 6.63 16.15
CA LEU A 66 3.55 6.45 15.51
C LEU A 66 4.55 7.46 16.09
N GLU A 67 5.75 6.98 16.39
CA GLU A 67 6.86 7.78 16.90
C GLU A 67 8.15 7.40 16.19
N LEU A 68 9.17 8.27 16.28
CA LEU A 68 10.48 7.99 15.71
C LEU A 68 11.15 6.85 16.48
N LEU A 69 11.49 5.79 15.75
CA LEU A 69 12.16 4.59 16.27
C LEU A 69 13.47 4.34 15.52
N THR A 70 14.44 3.83 16.26
CA THR A 70 15.67 3.25 15.70
C THR A 70 15.50 1.73 15.62
N PHE A 71 15.85 1.12 14.49
CA PHE A 71 15.75 -0.32 14.31
C PHE A 71 16.86 -0.86 13.40
N GLN A 72 17.02 -2.17 13.36
CA GLN A 72 18.02 -2.81 12.52
C GLN A 72 17.40 -3.38 11.26
N ARG A 73 17.99 -3.04 10.10
CA ARG A 73 17.79 -3.77 8.85
C ARG A 73 18.79 -4.93 8.81
N ARG A 74 18.41 -6.04 8.19
CA ARG A 74 19.36 -7.14 7.92
C ARG A 74 20.51 -6.68 7.05
N SER A 75 21.61 -7.43 7.06
CA SER A 75 22.70 -7.21 6.10
C SER A 75 22.22 -7.46 4.67
N PRO A 76 22.63 -6.64 3.69
CA PRO A 76 22.37 -6.87 2.27
C PRO A 76 22.92 -8.24 1.82
N GLN A 77 22.15 -8.95 1.02
CA GLN A 77 22.54 -10.19 0.36
C GLN A 77 23.08 -9.90 -1.04
N PRO A 78 23.79 -10.85 -1.68
CA PRO A 78 24.37 -10.62 -3.01
C PRO A 78 23.39 -10.18 -4.10
N ASP A 79 22.12 -10.52 -4.00
CA ASP A 79 21.06 -10.14 -4.94
C ASP A 79 20.21 -8.96 -4.47
N ASP A 80 20.61 -8.28 -3.41
CA ASP A 80 19.84 -7.19 -2.83
C ASP A 80 20.23 -5.83 -3.38
N VAL A 81 19.25 -4.95 -3.37
CA VAL A 81 19.36 -3.52 -3.65
C VAL A 81 19.04 -2.77 -2.36
N THR A 82 19.95 -1.89 -1.92
CA THR A 82 19.73 -0.97 -0.82
C THR A 82 19.23 0.35 -1.36
N ILE A 83 18.09 0.79 -0.87
CA ILE A 83 17.36 1.94 -1.39
C ILE A 83 17.20 2.97 -0.28
N GLN A 84 17.65 4.19 -0.52
CA GLN A 84 17.27 5.35 0.25
C GLN A 84 15.85 5.75 -0.14
N ILE A 85 14.96 5.85 0.83
CA ILE A 85 13.54 6.15 0.57
C ILE A 85 13.36 7.67 0.47
N ASP A 86 12.77 8.12 -0.63
CA ASP A 86 12.46 9.53 -0.87
C ASP A 86 10.97 9.83 -0.60
N TYR A 87 10.06 8.90 -0.96
CA TYR A 87 8.61 9.04 -0.75
C TYR A 87 7.99 7.71 -0.32
N CYS A 88 6.95 7.79 0.49
CA CYS A 88 6.12 6.64 0.82
C CYS A 88 4.63 7.02 0.83
N GLY A 89 3.82 6.33 0.03
CA GLY A 89 2.37 6.53 0.04
C GLY A 89 1.73 6.03 1.33
N VAL A 90 0.62 6.66 1.71
CA VAL A 90 -0.16 6.32 2.91
C VAL A 90 -1.42 5.56 2.50
N CYS A 91 -1.58 4.37 3.03
CA CYS A 91 -2.68 3.47 2.71
C CYS A 91 -3.54 3.14 3.95
N HIS A 92 -4.79 2.80 3.74
CA HIS A 92 -5.68 2.31 4.81
C HIS A 92 -5.18 0.98 5.40
N SER A 93 -4.47 0.17 4.61
CA SER A 93 -3.85 -1.08 5.08
C SER A 93 -2.78 -0.83 6.15
N ASP A 94 -2.05 0.29 6.08
CA ASP A 94 -1.11 0.68 7.13
C ASP A 94 -1.84 0.88 8.47
N TRP A 95 -2.99 1.55 8.45
CA TRP A 95 -3.83 1.76 9.62
C TRP A 95 -4.33 0.44 10.22
N HIS A 96 -4.81 -0.49 9.39
CA HIS A 96 -5.27 -1.80 9.87
C HIS A 96 -4.17 -2.56 10.61
N VAL A 97 -2.93 -2.49 10.12
CA VAL A 97 -1.77 -3.11 10.80
C VAL A 97 -1.41 -2.34 12.06
N ILE A 98 -1.31 -1.01 12.01
CA ILE A 98 -1.02 -0.17 13.20
C ILE A 98 -2.00 -0.47 14.33
N ARG A 99 -3.28 -0.63 14.03
CA ARG A 99 -4.35 -0.90 15.01
C ARG A 99 -4.58 -2.38 15.31
N ASN A 100 -3.80 -3.28 14.67
CA ASN A 100 -3.97 -4.72 14.80
C ASN A 100 -5.40 -5.22 14.52
N GLU A 101 -6.06 -4.61 13.55
CA GLU A 101 -7.44 -4.96 13.20
C GLU A 101 -7.51 -6.37 12.55
N TRP A 102 -6.45 -6.80 11.87
CA TRP A 102 -6.30 -8.16 11.33
C TRP A 102 -5.83 -9.19 12.35
N LYS A 103 -5.56 -8.80 13.62
CA LYS A 103 -5.18 -9.68 14.73
C LYS A 103 -3.87 -10.44 14.52
N ASN A 104 -2.95 -9.93 13.70
CA ASN A 104 -1.69 -10.57 13.36
C ASN A 104 -0.47 -9.64 13.41
N THR A 105 -0.61 -8.40 13.89
CA THR A 105 0.49 -7.44 13.95
C THR A 105 1.54 -7.82 14.98
N LYS A 106 2.80 -7.74 14.56
CA LYS A 106 3.99 -8.01 15.38
C LYS A 106 4.69 -6.71 15.69
N TYR A 107 4.53 -6.23 16.92
CA TYR A 107 5.15 -4.98 17.39
C TYR A 107 6.57 -5.19 17.92
N PRO A 108 7.47 -4.17 17.87
CA PRO A 108 7.28 -2.88 17.22
C PRO A 108 7.18 -3.01 15.70
N ILE A 109 6.40 -2.12 15.05
CA ILE A 109 6.18 -2.18 13.60
C ILE A 109 6.32 -0.81 12.95
N ILE A 110 7.04 -0.76 11.84
CA ILE A 110 7.09 0.37 10.90
C ILE A 110 6.36 -0.08 9.65
N VAL A 111 5.31 0.64 9.28
CA VAL A 111 4.49 0.34 8.11
C VAL A 111 4.93 1.16 6.88
N GLY A 112 4.13 1.15 5.80
CA GLY A 112 4.42 1.81 4.53
C GLY A 112 4.89 0.82 3.46
N HIS A 113 4.13 0.72 2.36
CA HIS A 113 4.35 -0.27 1.30
C HIS A 113 4.22 0.31 -0.12
N GLU A 114 4.25 1.62 -0.23
CA GLU A 114 4.18 2.37 -1.49
C GLU A 114 5.45 3.23 -1.60
N ILE A 115 6.60 2.58 -1.83
CA ILE A 115 7.93 3.16 -1.61
C ILE A 115 8.52 3.63 -2.91
N ILE A 116 8.99 4.87 -2.94
CA ILE A 116 9.82 5.43 -4.00
C ILE A 116 11.16 5.86 -3.40
N GLY A 117 12.26 5.57 -4.08
CA GLY A 117 13.56 5.95 -3.57
C GLY A 117 14.66 5.83 -4.62
N ARG A 118 15.90 5.99 -4.16
CA ARG A 118 17.11 5.88 -4.98
C ARG A 118 17.99 4.75 -4.51
N VAL A 119 18.53 4.02 -5.47
CA VAL A 119 19.52 2.96 -5.20
C VAL A 119 20.79 3.61 -4.67
N ILE A 120 21.21 3.22 -3.47
CA ILE A 120 22.46 3.68 -2.83
C ILE A 120 23.53 2.58 -2.78
N CYS A 121 23.13 1.30 -2.83
CA CYS A 121 24.04 0.18 -2.90
C CYS A 121 23.40 -1.00 -3.64
N VAL A 122 24.22 -1.83 -4.25
CA VAL A 122 23.80 -3.07 -4.92
C VAL A 122 24.71 -4.23 -4.52
N GLY A 123 24.12 -5.39 -4.27
CA GLY A 123 24.88 -6.62 -4.06
C GLY A 123 25.63 -7.07 -5.32
N ASN A 124 26.65 -7.90 -5.15
CA ASN A 124 27.58 -8.27 -6.24
C ASN A 124 26.96 -9.20 -7.30
N ARG A 125 25.74 -9.68 -7.11
CA ARG A 125 24.98 -10.45 -8.12
C ARG A 125 23.83 -9.66 -8.74
N VAL A 126 23.61 -8.43 -8.30
CA VAL A 126 22.57 -7.54 -8.87
C VAL A 126 22.95 -7.19 -10.30
N THR A 127 22.01 -7.36 -11.22
CA THR A 127 22.20 -7.12 -12.66
C THR A 127 21.21 -6.12 -13.24
N LYS A 128 20.07 -5.91 -12.58
CA LYS A 128 18.96 -5.12 -13.09
C LYS A 128 19.00 -3.65 -12.70
N HIS A 129 19.74 -3.31 -11.65
CA HIS A 129 19.77 -1.97 -11.06
C HIS A 129 21.18 -1.46 -10.82
N ARG A 130 21.33 -0.14 -10.78
CA ARG A 130 22.61 0.55 -10.55
C ARG A 130 22.42 1.65 -9.51
N VAL A 131 23.49 1.95 -8.78
CA VAL A 131 23.54 3.09 -7.85
C VAL A 131 23.15 4.37 -8.55
N GLY A 132 22.28 5.17 -7.92
CA GLY A 132 21.75 6.44 -8.43
C GLY A 132 20.42 6.32 -9.19
N GLU A 133 19.97 5.10 -9.56
CA GLU A 133 18.67 4.91 -10.23
C GLU A 133 17.52 5.20 -9.27
N SER A 134 16.47 5.86 -9.79
CA SER A 134 15.19 5.98 -9.12
C SER A 134 14.39 4.69 -9.31
N VAL A 135 13.87 4.18 -8.22
CA VAL A 135 13.20 2.87 -8.18
C VAL A 135 11.96 2.91 -7.29
N ALA A 136 11.12 1.89 -7.44
CA ALA A 136 9.94 1.71 -6.62
C ALA A 136 9.89 0.31 -5.99
N VAL A 137 9.25 0.21 -4.82
CA VAL A 137 8.99 -1.04 -4.11
C VAL A 137 7.55 -1.05 -3.62
N GLY A 138 6.81 -2.07 -4.04
CA GLY A 138 5.42 -2.28 -3.67
C GLY A 138 5.23 -3.10 -2.40
N PRO A 139 3.99 -3.61 -2.18
CA PRO A 139 3.64 -4.37 -0.98
C PRO A 139 4.44 -5.66 -0.77
N ASN A 140 4.87 -6.32 -1.85
CA ASN A 140 5.60 -7.59 -1.79
C ASN A 140 7.09 -7.34 -2.00
N VAL A 141 7.93 -7.86 -1.11
CA VAL A 141 9.39 -7.66 -1.13
C VAL A 141 10.19 -8.96 -1.26
N ASP A 142 9.55 -10.12 -1.06
CA ASP A 142 10.14 -11.43 -1.40
C ASP A 142 9.07 -12.53 -1.50
N SER A 143 9.41 -13.62 -2.21
CA SER A 143 8.67 -14.88 -2.30
C SER A 143 9.61 -16.06 -2.54
N CYS A 144 9.12 -17.28 -2.58
CA CYS A 144 9.99 -18.42 -2.91
C CYS A 144 10.44 -18.46 -4.38
N ARG A 145 9.80 -17.72 -5.29
CA ARG A 145 10.10 -17.62 -6.74
C ARG A 145 10.14 -18.96 -7.51
N LYS A 146 9.71 -20.07 -6.89
CA LYS A 146 9.81 -21.44 -7.43
C LYS A 146 8.49 -22.20 -7.49
N CYS A 147 7.51 -21.84 -6.64
CA CYS A 147 6.20 -22.51 -6.64
C CYS A 147 5.40 -22.18 -7.92
N PRO A 148 4.37 -22.95 -8.24
CA PRO A 148 3.52 -22.73 -9.42
C PRO A 148 2.98 -21.31 -9.55
N SER A 149 2.59 -20.68 -8.45
CA SER A 149 2.10 -19.31 -8.42
C SER A 149 3.20 -18.30 -8.79
N CYS A 150 4.36 -18.37 -8.15
CA CYS A 150 5.51 -17.50 -8.45
C CYS A 150 6.00 -17.68 -9.88
N SER A 151 6.09 -18.94 -10.39
CA SER A 151 6.54 -19.22 -11.74
C SER A 151 5.64 -18.65 -12.84
N LYS A 152 4.40 -18.32 -12.50
CA LYS A 152 3.42 -17.67 -13.38
C LYS A 152 3.39 -16.14 -13.22
N GLY A 153 4.20 -15.57 -12.34
CA GLY A 153 4.22 -14.14 -12.03
C GLY A 153 3.12 -13.71 -11.06
N TYR A 154 2.63 -14.64 -10.24
CA TYR A 154 1.66 -14.37 -9.17
C TYR A 154 2.35 -14.48 -7.80
N GLU A 155 3.44 -13.72 -7.60
CA GLU A 155 4.25 -13.75 -6.39
C GLU A 155 3.44 -13.42 -5.13
N GLN A 156 2.41 -12.57 -5.25
CA GLN A 156 1.48 -12.22 -4.17
C GLN A 156 0.69 -13.41 -3.64
N TYR A 157 0.65 -14.52 -4.38
CA TYR A 157 0.01 -15.79 -4.00
C TYR A 157 1.04 -16.90 -3.81
N CYS A 158 2.25 -16.57 -3.34
CA CYS A 158 3.29 -17.54 -3.08
C CYS A 158 2.80 -18.66 -2.14
N GLU A 159 2.87 -19.92 -2.60
CA GLU A 159 2.42 -21.09 -1.82
C GLU A 159 3.32 -21.40 -0.61
N ASN A 160 4.46 -20.71 -0.51
CA ASN A 160 5.43 -20.84 0.58
C ASN A 160 5.58 -19.51 1.35
N ASP A 161 4.49 -18.82 1.53
CA ASP A 161 4.36 -17.50 2.15
C ASP A 161 5.10 -16.38 1.37
N VAL A 162 4.44 -15.28 1.14
CA VAL A 162 5.02 -14.05 0.61
C VAL A 162 5.64 -13.25 1.77
N THR A 163 6.74 -12.56 1.53
CA THR A 163 7.22 -11.54 2.45
C THR A 163 6.71 -10.18 1.96
N GLU A 164 5.88 -9.56 2.77
CA GLU A 164 5.39 -8.20 2.52
C GLU A 164 6.39 -7.16 3.02
N ALA A 165 6.22 -5.91 2.62
CA ALA A 165 7.09 -4.80 2.98
C ALA A 165 7.21 -4.60 4.51
N TYR A 166 6.22 -5.05 5.27
CA TYR A 166 6.22 -5.06 6.74
C TYR A 166 5.39 -6.22 7.30
N ASN A 167 5.56 -6.49 8.61
CA ASN A 167 4.76 -7.45 9.40
C ASN A 167 4.89 -8.93 9.02
N GLN A 168 5.80 -9.29 8.14
CA GLN A 168 6.06 -10.66 7.74
C GLN A 168 7.52 -11.04 7.99
N PRO A 169 7.84 -12.33 8.25
CA PRO A 169 9.22 -12.74 8.34
C PRO A 169 9.97 -12.46 7.03
N GLU A 170 11.19 -11.94 7.12
CA GLU A 170 12.09 -11.82 5.97
C GLU A 170 12.58 -13.22 5.53
N ARG A 171 12.91 -13.33 4.24
CA ARG A 171 13.42 -14.57 3.66
C ARG A 171 14.94 -14.48 3.47
N TYR A 172 15.67 -15.49 3.93
CA TYR A 172 17.07 -15.63 3.61
C TYR A 172 17.29 -16.40 2.30
N PRO A 173 18.45 -16.23 1.65
CA PRO A 173 18.77 -16.96 0.42
C PRO A 173 18.61 -18.48 0.60
N ASN A 174 17.99 -19.12 -0.40
CA ASN A 174 17.72 -20.57 -0.45
C ASN A 174 16.64 -21.10 0.50
N GLU A 175 16.03 -20.26 1.32
CA GLU A 175 14.86 -20.69 2.12
C GLU A 175 13.62 -20.86 1.25
N ILE A 176 12.85 -21.89 1.56
CA ILE A 176 11.52 -22.11 0.96
C ILE A 176 10.50 -21.24 1.66
N LYS A 177 10.50 -21.22 2.99
CA LYS A 177 9.65 -20.36 3.83
C LYS A 177 10.49 -19.29 4.51
N PRO A 178 9.94 -18.09 4.73
CA PRO A 178 10.67 -17.04 5.41
C PRO A 178 10.80 -17.33 6.92
N THR A 179 12.02 -17.18 7.47
CA THR A 179 12.33 -17.43 8.89
C THR A 179 13.09 -16.28 9.54
N GLY A 180 13.35 -15.21 8.80
CA GLY A 180 14.11 -14.05 9.26
C GLY A 180 13.33 -13.15 10.24
N PRO A 181 13.91 -11.99 10.59
CA PRO A 181 13.26 -11.00 11.42
C PRO A 181 11.99 -10.46 10.71
N ILE A 182 11.16 -9.77 11.48
CA ILE A 182 9.94 -9.17 10.92
C ILE A 182 10.31 -7.97 10.06
N SER A 183 9.85 -8.00 8.81
CA SER A 183 10.03 -6.92 7.84
C SER A 183 9.45 -5.60 8.36
N GLN A 184 10.12 -4.51 8.05
CA GLN A 184 9.78 -3.15 8.43
C GLN A 184 9.58 -2.29 7.18
N GLY A 185 8.56 -1.44 7.16
CA GLY A 185 8.11 -0.74 5.97
C GLY A 185 8.83 0.56 5.62
N GLY A 186 8.18 1.30 4.73
CA GLY A 186 8.70 2.49 4.07
C GLY A 186 8.53 3.81 4.82
N TYR A 187 7.87 3.83 6.00
CA TYR A 187 7.94 5.03 6.85
C TYR A 187 9.30 5.11 7.55
N SER A 188 10.35 4.88 6.79
CA SER A 188 11.74 4.82 7.23
C SER A 188 12.67 5.41 6.18
N ASN A 189 13.93 5.59 6.56
CA ASN A 189 14.92 6.20 5.69
C ASN A 189 15.52 5.25 4.63
N ILE A 190 15.53 3.95 4.88
CA ILE A 190 16.22 2.95 4.05
C ILE A 190 15.43 1.65 4.02
N ILE A 191 15.46 0.95 2.86
CA ILE A 191 14.98 -0.41 2.73
C ILE A 191 15.99 -1.27 1.94
N ILE A 192 16.06 -2.57 2.26
CA ILE A 192 16.88 -3.56 1.56
C ILE A 192 15.94 -4.60 0.96
N VAL A 193 15.99 -4.77 -0.36
CA VAL A 193 15.04 -5.59 -1.11
C VAL A 193 15.77 -6.39 -2.18
N ASN A 194 15.37 -7.65 -2.39
CA ASN A 194 15.88 -8.43 -3.50
C ASN A 194 15.57 -7.75 -4.85
N GLU A 195 16.53 -7.73 -5.79
CA GLU A 195 16.40 -7.04 -7.09
C GLU A 195 15.14 -7.44 -7.89
N HIS A 196 14.59 -8.63 -7.65
CA HIS A 196 13.36 -9.09 -8.31
C HIS A 196 12.13 -8.24 -7.96
N TYR A 197 12.13 -7.66 -6.77
CA TYR A 197 11.01 -6.87 -6.23
C TYR A 197 11.22 -5.36 -6.36
N VAL A 198 12.32 -4.95 -6.97
CA VAL A 198 12.60 -3.54 -7.24
C VAL A 198 12.13 -3.19 -8.64
N LEU A 199 11.26 -2.21 -8.74
CA LEU A 199 10.62 -1.77 -9.97
C LEU A 199 11.37 -0.57 -10.55
N LYS A 200 11.52 -0.52 -11.86
CA LYS A 200 12.21 0.57 -12.56
C LYS A 200 11.30 1.78 -12.72
N LEU A 201 11.87 2.95 -12.54
CA LEU A 201 11.21 4.21 -12.84
C LEU A 201 12.02 5.00 -13.89
N PRO A 202 11.37 5.61 -14.89
CA PRO A 202 12.03 6.58 -15.74
C PRO A 202 12.31 7.86 -14.94
N PHE A 203 13.05 8.79 -15.52
CA PHE A 203 13.18 10.11 -14.94
C PHE A 203 11.83 10.85 -14.98
N LEU A 204 11.38 11.34 -13.82
CA LEU A 204 10.14 12.10 -13.64
C LEU A 204 10.43 13.37 -12.84
N SER A 205 9.67 14.42 -13.10
CA SER A 205 9.73 15.68 -12.34
C SER A 205 9.09 15.56 -10.95
N ASP A 206 8.15 14.63 -10.77
CA ASP A 206 7.46 14.40 -9.51
C ASP A 206 7.17 12.91 -9.33
N TYR A 207 7.90 12.29 -8.41
CA TYR A 207 7.73 10.88 -8.05
C TYR A 207 6.64 10.64 -7.00
N SER A 208 6.20 11.67 -6.28
CA SER A 208 5.22 11.49 -5.21
C SER A 208 3.89 10.91 -5.74
N ARG A 209 3.48 11.31 -6.94
CA ARG A 209 2.24 10.86 -7.58
C ARG A 209 2.28 9.40 -8.05
N VAL A 210 3.49 8.82 -8.15
CA VAL A 210 3.70 7.41 -8.55
C VAL A 210 3.55 6.46 -7.36
N ALA A 211 3.92 6.87 -6.16
CA ALA A 211 3.90 6.01 -4.98
C ALA A 211 2.56 5.26 -4.79
N PRO A 212 1.38 5.88 -4.89
CA PRO A 212 0.12 5.16 -4.75
C PRO A 212 -0.19 4.15 -5.86
N LEU A 213 0.50 4.21 -7.01
CA LEU A 213 0.32 3.22 -8.08
C LEU A 213 0.79 1.83 -7.65
N LEU A 214 1.72 1.76 -6.70
CA LEU A 214 2.29 0.51 -6.17
C LEU A 214 1.31 -0.32 -5.35
N CYS A 215 0.24 0.29 -4.86
CA CYS A 215 -0.83 -0.39 -4.14
C CYS A 215 -2.18 -0.16 -4.82
N ALA A 216 -2.71 1.07 -4.76
CA ALA A 216 -4.02 1.38 -5.31
C ALA A 216 -4.06 1.24 -6.84
N GLY A 217 -2.99 1.63 -7.55
CA GLY A 217 -2.88 1.48 -9.00
C GLY A 217 -2.96 0.03 -9.44
N ILE A 218 -2.02 -0.81 -8.96
CA ILE A 218 -1.99 -2.24 -9.31
C ILE A 218 -3.23 -2.98 -8.86
N THR A 219 -3.79 -2.64 -7.69
CA THR A 219 -5.02 -3.27 -7.19
C THR A 219 -6.21 -3.02 -8.11
N MET A 220 -6.29 -1.87 -8.76
CA MET A 220 -7.33 -1.56 -9.74
C MET A 220 -6.97 -2.02 -11.16
N TYR A 221 -5.68 -2.06 -11.51
CA TYR A 221 -5.20 -2.55 -12.81
C TYR A 221 -5.45 -4.05 -12.99
N THR A 222 -5.20 -4.86 -11.98
CA THR A 222 -5.36 -6.32 -12.00
C THR A 222 -6.77 -6.75 -12.46
N PRO A 223 -7.88 -6.31 -11.84
CA PRO A 223 -9.21 -6.69 -12.31
C PRO A 223 -9.51 -6.17 -13.74
N LEU A 224 -9.09 -4.97 -14.09
CA LEU A 224 -9.31 -4.42 -15.43
C LEU A 224 -8.55 -5.20 -16.52
N LYS A 225 -7.35 -5.68 -16.21
CA LYS A 225 -6.53 -6.49 -17.09
C LYS A 225 -7.10 -7.92 -17.29
N TYR A 226 -7.54 -8.55 -16.19
CA TYR A 226 -7.88 -9.97 -16.18
C TYR A 226 -9.38 -10.29 -16.27
N ALA A 227 -10.26 -9.28 -16.26
CA ALA A 227 -11.70 -9.51 -16.38
C ALA A 227 -12.14 -10.00 -17.76
N GLY A 228 -11.30 -9.95 -18.78
CA GLY A 228 -11.64 -10.40 -20.14
C GLY A 228 -12.75 -9.56 -20.78
N LEU A 229 -12.76 -8.26 -20.54
CA LEU A 229 -13.80 -7.36 -21.03
C LEU A 229 -13.66 -7.09 -22.54
N HIS A 230 -14.81 -6.92 -23.20
CA HIS A 230 -14.86 -6.38 -24.56
C HIS A 230 -14.68 -4.84 -24.57
N SER A 231 -14.33 -4.29 -25.71
CA SER A 231 -14.29 -2.84 -25.90
C SER A 231 -15.66 -2.21 -25.58
N ARG A 232 -15.67 -1.09 -24.85
CA ARG A 232 -16.87 -0.40 -24.38
C ARG A 232 -17.72 -1.19 -23.36
N ALA A 233 -17.12 -2.16 -22.65
CA ALA A 233 -17.79 -2.77 -21.53
C ALA A 233 -18.17 -1.74 -20.48
N ARG A 234 -19.28 -1.94 -19.78
CA ARG A 234 -19.71 -1.07 -18.69
C ARG A 234 -19.09 -1.56 -17.39
N VAL A 235 -18.25 -0.71 -16.80
CA VAL A 235 -17.50 -1.00 -15.57
C VAL A 235 -18.05 -0.14 -14.43
N GLY A 236 -18.48 -0.79 -13.35
CA GLY A 236 -18.87 -0.15 -12.11
C GLY A 236 -17.69 -0.07 -11.15
N ILE A 237 -17.42 1.11 -10.61
CA ILE A 237 -16.45 1.30 -9.51
C ILE A 237 -17.24 1.58 -8.24
N ALA A 238 -17.36 0.57 -7.37
CA ALA A 238 -18.07 0.69 -6.11
C ALA A 238 -17.13 1.23 -5.01
N GLY A 239 -17.41 2.46 -4.60
CA GLY A 239 -16.58 3.25 -3.67
C GLY A 239 -15.62 4.21 -4.40
N LEU A 240 -15.66 5.49 -4.01
CA LEU A 240 -14.78 6.53 -4.53
C LEU A 240 -13.86 7.05 -3.42
N GLY A 241 -12.78 6.32 -3.22
CA GLY A 241 -11.69 6.61 -2.28
C GLY A 241 -10.34 6.46 -2.94
N GLY A 242 -9.30 6.13 -2.15
CA GLY A 242 -7.93 5.99 -2.64
C GLY A 242 -7.73 4.96 -3.76
N LEU A 243 -8.52 3.87 -3.79
CA LEU A 243 -8.53 2.90 -4.90
C LEU A 243 -9.43 3.38 -6.03
N GLY A 244 -10.67 3.76 -5.70
CA GLY A 244 -11.69 4.06 -6.69
C GLY A 244 -11.32 5.19 -7.64
N HIS A 245 -10.63 6.25 -7.18
CA HIS A 245 -10.22 7.36 -8.06
C HIS A 245 -9.23 6.90 -9.15
N LEU A 246 -8.25 6.04 -8.80
CA LEU A 246 -7.36 5.44 -9.80
C LEU A 246 -8.10 4.43 -10.68
N GLY A 247 -9.07 3.69 -10.11
CA GLY A 247 -9.92 2.78 -10.88
C GLY A 247 -10.72 3.49 -11.97
N VAL A 248 -11.28 4.68 -11.69
CA VAL A 248 -11.96 5.50 -12.70
C VAL A 248 -10.99 5.91 -13.81
N LYS A 249 -9.84 6.50 -13.46
CA LYS A 249 -8.83 6.96 -14.42
C LYS A 249 -8.33 5.81 -15.32
N LEU A 250 -8.00 4.66 -14.71
CA LEU A 250 -7.53 3.46 -15.44
C LEU A 250 -8.61 2.90 -16.36
N ALA A 251 -9.83 2.68 -15.87
CA ALA A 251 -10.91 2.13 -16.68
C ALA A 251 -11.29 3.05 -17.85
N LYS A 252 -11.28 4.36 -17.64
CA LYS A 252 -11.50 5.34 -18.72
C LYS A 252 -10.41 5.29 -19.78
N SER A 253 -9.15 5.22 -19.37
CA SER A 253 -8.02 5.15 -20.32
C SER A 253 -8.03 3.87 -21.16
N MET A 254 -8.59 2.78 -20.63
CA MET A 254 -8.81 1.51 -21.35
C MET A 254 -10.04 1.52 -22.26
N GLY A 255 -10.80 2.63 -22.31
CA GLY A 255 -11.93 2.82 -23.24
C GLY A 255 -13.26 2.24 -22.76
N TYR A 256 -13.41 1.95 -21.46
CA TYR A 256 -14.66 1.46 -20.88
C TYR A 256 -15.66 2.57 -20.58
N GLU A 257 -16.95 2.23 -20.57
CA GLU A 257 -17.99 3.07 -19.97
C GLU A 257 -17.90 2.91 -18.44
N VAL A 258 -17.53 3.99 -17.72
CA VAL A 258 -17.23 3.94 -16.30
C VAL A 258 -18.34 4.61 -15.50
N ILE A 259 -18.92 3.86 -14.58
CA ILE A 259 -19.96 4.35 -13.67
C ILE A 259 -19.48 4.17 -12.23
N VAL A 260 -19.39 5.26 -11.49
CA VAL A 260 -19.09 5.23 -10.06
C VAL A 260 -20.35 4.92 -9.25
N LEU A 261 -20.23 4.01 -8.31
CA LEU A 261 -21.30 3.63 -7.37
C LEU A 261 -20.90 4.12 -5.97
N THR A 262 -21.58 5.15 -5.46
CA THR A 262 -21.22 5.80 -4.18
C THR A 262 -22.40 5.89 -3.22
N THR A 263 -22.11 5.75 -1.92
CA THR A 263 -23.07 6.06 -0.84
C THR A 263 -23.00 7.53 -0.40
N THR A 264 -21.99 8.28 -0.86
CA THR A 264 -21.69 9.66 -0.46
C THR A 264 -22.11 10.61 -1.58
N ARG A 265 -23.18 11.38 -1.34
CA ARG A 265 -23.75 12.26 -2.36
C ARG A 265 -22.79 13.38 -2.81
N GLU A 266 -21.98 13.86 -1.87
CA GLU A 266 -20.99 14.91 -2.07
C GLU A 266 -19.82 14.46 -2.99
N LYS A 267 -19.74 13.17 -3.33
CA LYS A 267 -18.74 12.61 -4.27
C LYS A 267 -19.24 12.46 -5.70
N ILE A 268 -20.44 12.96 -6.01
CA ILE A 268 -20.98 12.86 -7.36
C ILE A 268 -20.13 13.70 -8.33
N ASP A 269 -19.90 14.96 -7.99
CA ASP A 269 -19.09 15.87 -8.82
C ASP A 269 -17.63 15.38 -8.92
N ASP A 270 -17.05 14.94 -7.79
CA ASP A 270 -15.71 14.34 -7.78
C ASP A 270 -15.56 13.17 -8.79
N GLY A 271 -16.57 12.29 -8.87
CA GLY A 271 -16.53 11.15 -9.79
C GLY A 271 -16.59 11.57 -11.25
N LEU A 272 -17.38 12.59 -11.58
CA LEU A 272 -17.45 13.17 -12.92
C LEU A 272 -16.15 13.88 -13.29
N ASP A 273 -15.56 14.65 -12.38
CA ASP A 273 -14.29 15.35 -12.59
C ASP A 273 -13.13 14.37 -12.83
N LEU A 274 -13.17 13.18 -12.24
CA LEU A 274 -12.21 12.10 -12.48
C LEU A 274 -12.38 11.42 -13.85
N GLY A 275 -13.46 11.75 -14.58
CA GLY A 275 -13.75 11.25 -15.92
C GLY A 275 -14.74 10.07 -15.96
N ALA A 276 -15.48 9.77 -14.89
CA ALA A 276 -16.57 8.81 -14.95
C ALA A 276 -17.67 9.31 -15.90
N ASP A 277 -18.30 8.40 -16.65
CA ASP A 277 -19.41 8.77 -17.55
C ASP A 277 -20.67 9.09 -16.74
N GLN A 278 -20.82 8.44 -15.56
CA GLN A 278 -21.92 8.69 -14.63
C GLN A 278 -21.51 8.34 -13.20
N VAL A 279 -22.24 8.92 -12.24
CA VAL A 279 -22.12 8.59 -10.83
C VAL A 279 -23.50 8.27 -10.26
N LEU A 280 -23.68 7.09 -9.70
CA LEU A 280 -24.93 6.65 -9.09
C LEU A 280 -24.84 6.72 -7.57
N TRP A 281 -25.78 7.42 -6.98
CA TRP A 281 -25.97 7.40 -5.55
C TRP A 281 -26.76 6.14 -5.16
N VAL A 282 -26.09 5.13 -4.59
CA VAL A 282 -26.66 3.80 -4.39
C VAL A 282 -27.78 3.72 -3.35
N GLN A 283 -28.03 4.80 -2.59
CA GLN A 283 -29.20 4.87 -1.70
C GLN A 283 -30.48 5.26 -2.44
N ASN A 284 -30.41 5.64 -3.70
CA ASN A 284 -31.58 5.90 -4.56
C ASN A 284 -31.96 4.61 -5.31
N LEU A 285 -32.89 3.85 -4.72
CA LEU A 285 -33.31 2.55 -5.25
C LEU A 285 -33.93 2.67 -6.66
N ALA A 286 -34.64 3.76 -6.96
CA ALA A 286 -35.26 3.96 -8.28
C ALA A 286 -34.20 4.13 -9.39
N ILE A 287 -33.07 4.77 -9.06
CA ILE A 287 -31.94 4.87 -9.99
C ILE A 287 -31.33 3.47 -10.17
N LEU A 288 -31.07 2.74 -9.07
CA LEU A 288 -30.47 1.40 -9.15
C LEU A 288 -31.33 0.42 -9.98
N ASP A 289 -32.65 0.49 -9.86
CA ASP A 289 -33.56 -0.35 -10.64
C ASP A 289 -33.39 -0.15 -12.16
N ALA A 290 -33.13 1.06 -12.60
CA ALA A 290 -32.86 1.35 -14.03
C ALA A 290 -31.52 0.78 -14.52
N TYR A 291 -30.60 0.48 -13.60
CA TYR A 291 -29.27 -0.09 -13.93
C TYR A 291 -29.15 -1.59 -13.66
N LYS A 292 -30.23 -2.26 -13.23
CA LYS A 292 -30.21 -3.71 -13.06
C LYS A 292 -29.83 -4.41 -14.36
N LYS A 293 -28.95 -5.40 -14.27
CA LYS A 293 -28.46 -6.20 -15.42
C LYS A 293 -27.77 -5.40 -16.53
N THR A 294 -27.04 -4.34 -16.19
CA THR A 294 -26.37 -3.49 -17.18
C THR A 294 -24.86 -3.49 -17.11
N PHE A 295 -24.24 -3.92 -16.00
CA PHE A 295 -22.79 -3.93 -15.83
C PHE A 295 -22.16 -5.25 -16.28
N ASP A 296 -21.03 -5.16 -16.99
CA ASP A 296 -20.19 -6.30 -17.35
C ASP A 296 -19.26 -6.68 -16.18
N LEU A 297 -18.70 -5.66 -15.52
CA LEU A 297 -17.83 -5.77 -14.35
C LEU A 297 -18.22 -4.74 -13.29
N ILE A 298 -18.21 -5.14 -12.04
CA ILE A 298 -18.20 -4.20 -10.90
C ILE A 298 -16.98 -4.51 -10.03
N ILE A 299 -16.15 -3.50 -9.77
CA ILE A 299 -15.01 -3.60 -8.86
C ILE A 299 -15.39 -2.94 -7.53
N SER A 300 -15.46 -3.73 -6.46
CA SER A 300 -15.74 -3.23 -5.11
C SER A 300 -14.44 -2.86 -4.40
N THR A 301 -14.31 -1.58 -4.08
CA THR A 301 -13.21 -1.02 -3.29
C THR A 301 -13.62 -0.74 -1.85
N ILE A 302 -14.79 -1.21 -1.42
CA ILE A 302 -15.41 -0.90 -0.13
C ILE A 302 -14.73 -1.76 0.95
N PRO A 303 -14.06 -1.16 1.96
CA PRO A 303 -13.24 -1.90 2.94
C PRO A 303 -14.02 -2.33 4.19
N PHE A 304 -15.33 -2.34 4.19
CA PHE A 304 -16.18 -2.69 5.34
C PHE A 304 -17.42 -3.44 4.89
N ASN A 305 -18.11 -4.05 5.85
CA ASN A 305 -19.34 -4.80 5.58
C ASN A 305 -20.39 -3.94 4.90
N HIS A 306 -20.93 -4.48 3.82
CA HIS A 306 -22.02 -3.88 3.05
C HIS A 306 -22.83 -4.99 2.37
N ASP A 307 -24.01 -4.66 1.89
CA ASP A 307 -24.82 -5.61 1.10
C ASP A 307 -24.26 -5.71 -0.32
N ILE A 308 -23.50 -6.78 -0.57
CA ILE A 308 -22.95 -7.08 -1.90
C ILE A 308 -24.05 -7.42 -2.91
N ASN A 309 -25.20 -7.93 -2.46
CA ASN A 309 -26.28 -8.39 -3.36
C ASN A 309 -26.90 -7.23 -4.13
N THR A 310 -26.95 -6.04 -3.53
CA THR A 310 -27.33 -4.80 -4.22
C THR A 310 -26.48 -4.58 -5.49
N TYR A 311 -25.18 -4.84 -5.43
CA TYR A 311 -24.27 -4.69 -6.58
C TYR A 311 -24.37 -5.89 -7.55
N LEU A 312 -24.58 -7.11 -7.04
CA LEU A 312 -24.77 -8.29 -7.87
C LEU A 312 -26.04 -8.18 -8.75
N GLU A 313 -27.10 -7.51 -8.27
CA GLU A 313 -28.29 -7.25 -9.06
C GLU A 313 -28.03 -6.36 -10.29
N LEU A 314 -27.03 -5.50 -10.24
CA LEU A 314 -26.66 -4.59 -11.35
C LEU A 314 -25.92 -5.33 -12.47
N LEU A 315 -25.30 -6.50 -12.19
CA LEU A 315 -24.53 -7.25 -13.18
C LEU A 315 -25.44 -7.88 -14.25
N LYS A 316 -24.97 -7.87 -15.49
CA LYS A 316 -25.53 -8.67 -16.59
C LYS A 316 -25.48 -10.15 -16.26
N PRO A 317 -26.26 -11.01 -16.93
CA PRO A 317 -25.99 -12.45 -16.92
C PRO A 317 -24.53 -12.71 -17.31
N GLN A 318 -23.86 -13.61 -16.54
CA GLN A 318 -22.42 -13.92 -16.63
C GLN A 318 -21.49 -12.76 -16.26
N GLY A 319 -22.01 -11.65 -15.73
CA GLY A 319 -21.25 -10.50 -15.26
C GLY A 319 -20.34 -10.87 -14.08
N LEU A 320 -19.35 -10.03 -13.85
CA LEU A 320 -18.26 -10.27 -12.89
C LEU A 320 -18.28 -9.23 -11.77
N MET A 321 -18.34 -9.71 -10.53
CA MET A 321 -18.04 -8.93 -9.33
C MET A 321 -16.60 -9.17 -8.91
N TRP A 322 -15.79 -8.12 -8.86
CA TRP A 322 -14.41 -8.23 -8.41
C TRP A 322 -14.22 -7.45 -7.09
N VAL A 323 -13.85 -8.16 -6.03
CA VAL A 323 -13.72 -7.61 -4.69
C VAL A 323 -12.25 -7.38 -4.37
N VAL A 324 -11.88 -6.12 -4.12
CA VAL A 324 -10.51 -5.73 -3.79
C VAL A 324 -10.40 -5.00 -2.44
N GLY A 325 -11.52 -4.57 -1.87
CA GLY A 325 -11.56 -3.76 -0.65
C GLY A 325 -12.10 -4.48 0.59
N SER A 326 -12.56 -5.71 0.47
CA SER A 326 -13.23 -6.40 1.59
C SER A 326 -12.24 -6.92 2.61
N MET A 327 -12.60 -6.76 3.89
CA MET A 327 -11.86 -7.30 5.05
C MET A 327 -12.68 -8.23 5.92
N TYR A 328 -13.98 -8.37 5.63
CA TYR A 328 -14.95 -9.06 6.48
C TYR A 328 -15.75 -10.08 5.69
N SER A 329 -16.44 -10.94 6.42
CA SER A 329 -17.40 -11.87 5.82
C SER A 329 -18.58 -11.11 5.19
N MET A 330 -19.00 -11.52 4.00
CA MET A 330 -20.19 -11.00 3.31
C MET A 330 -21.18 -12.12 3.06
N THR A 331 -22.47 -11.79 3.15
CA THR A 331 -23.54 -12.74 2.79
C THR A 331 -23.88 -12.56 1.32
N VAL A 332 -23.76 -13.65 0.56
CA VAL A 332 -24.04 -13.70 -0.88
C VAL A 332 -25.33 -14.48 -1.12
N ASP A 333 -26.24 -13.93 -1.91
CA ASP A 333 -27.40 -14.63 -2.44
C ASP A 333 -26.97 -15.55 -3.60
N PHE A 334 -26.75 -16.82 -3.28
CA PHE A 334 -26.36 -17.81 -4.28
C PHE A 334 -27.48 -18.19 -5.25
N ASP A 335 -28.75 -17.99 -4.94
CA ASP A 335 -29.83 -18.15 -5.91
C ASP A 335 -29.71 -17.13 -7.05
N LEU A 336 -29.41 -15.87 -6.70
CA LEU A 336 -29.12 -14.81 -7.67
C LEU A 336 -27.88 -15.16 -8.52
N VAL A 337 -26.80 -15.61 -7.88
CA VAL A 337 -25.55 -15.99 -8.56
C VAL A 337 -25.81 -17.14 -9.56
N ASN A 338 -26.50 -18.19 -9.13
CA ASN A 338 -26.78 -19.37 -9.94
C ASN A 338 -27.70 -19.07 -11.13
N ARG A 339 -28.80 -18.35 -10.89
CA ARG A 339 -29.77 -18.02 -11.95
C ARG A 339 -29.20 -17.14 -13.05
N ARG A 340 -28.18 -16.35 -12.75
CA ARG A 340 -27.56 -15.43 -13.73
C ARG A 340 -26.16 -15.87 -14.17
N GLY A 341 -25.62 -16.96 -13.61
CA GLY A 341 -24.24 -17.39 -13.88
C GLY A 341 -23.19 -16.35 -13.52
N LEU A 342 -23.43 -15.59 -12.44
CA LEU A 342 -22.51 -14.52 -12.01
C LEU A 342 -21.19 -15.10 -11.53
N LYS A 343 -20.13 -14.32 -11.65
CA LYS A 343 -18.81 -14.66 -11.16
C LYS A 343 -18.43 -13.69 -10.03
N ILE A 344 -17.87 -14.23 -8.94
CA ILE A 344 -17.31 -13.43 -7.85
C ILE A 344 -15.83 -13.77 -7.76
N HIS A 345 -14.99 -12.77 -7.88
CA HIS A 345 -13.54 -12.90 -7.88
C HIS A 345 -12.95 -11.94 -6.86
N GLY A 346 -11.78 -12.30 -6.31
CA GLY A 346 -10.97 -11.44 -5.45
C GLY A 346 -9.54 -11.40 -5.93
N SER A 347 -8.85 -10.30 -5.64
CA SER A 347 -7.40 -10.21 -5.83
C SER A 347 -6.75 -9.35 -4.75
N SER A 348 -5.49 -9.69 -4.45
CA SER A 348 -4.62 -8.88 -3.61
C SER A 348 -3.53 -8.30 -4.50
N THR A 349 -3.54 -7.00 -4.72
CA THR A 349 -2.54 -6.29 -5.56
C THR A 349 -2.29 -6.99 -6.92
N GLY A 350 -1.04 -7.20 -7.30
CA GLY A 350 -0.61 -7.95 -8.49
C GLY A 350 0.81 -8.49 -8.32
N GLY A 351 1.25 -9.34 -9.23
CA GLY A 351 2.63 -9.81 -9.30
C GLY A 351 3.58 -8.71 -9.77
N ILE A 352 4.87 -8.97 -9.66
CA ILE A 352 5.92 -7.95 -9.95
C ILE A 352 5.88 -7.49 -11.40
N LYS A 353 5.69 -8.44 -12.34
CA LYS A 353 5.55 -8.10 -13.76
C LYS A 353 4.35 -7.21 -14.03
N ASP A 354 3.21 -7.54 -13.45
CA ASP A 354 1.98 -6.74 -13.62
C ASP A 354 2.09 -5.38 -12.96
N THR A 355 2.81 -5.29 -11.84
CA THR A 355 3.05 -4.01 -11.15
C THR A 355 3.95 -3.11 -11.99
N GLN A 356 5.02 -3.63 -12.61
CA GLN A 356 5.84 -2.86 -13.54
C GLN A 356 5.02 -2.39 -14.74
N GLU A 357 4.24 -3.29 -15.35
CA GLU A 357 3.38 -2.97 -16.49
C GLU A 357 2.33 -1.90 -16.14
N CYS A 358 1.74 -1.97 -14.93
CA CYS A 358 0.82 -0.95 -14.44
C CYS A 358 1.49 0.43 -14.34
N ILE A 359 2.71 0.49 -13.77
CA ILE A 359 3.48 1.73 -13.66
C ILE A 359 3.78 2.29 -15.05
N ASP A 360 4.32 1.45 -15.94
CA ASP A 360 4.70 1.86 -17.30
C ASP A 360 3.47 2.37 -18.07
N TYR A 361 2.34 1.67 -17.97
CA TYR A 361 1.07 2.08 -18.56
C TYR A 361 0.57 3.41 -18.00
N CYS A 362 0.61 3.57 -16.69
CA CYS A 362 0.16 4.81 -16.05
C CYS A 362 1.04 6.01 -16.46
N ILE A 363 2.35 5.83 -16.51
CA ILE A 363 3.28 6.89 -16.95
C ILE A 363 3.05 7.23 -18.43
N GLU A 364 2.91 6.22 -19.31
CA GLU A 364 2.64 6.43 -20.74
C GLU A 364 1.33 7.19 -20.98
N LYS A 365 0.29 6.92 -20.19
CA LYS A 365 -1.05 7.51 -20.32
C LYS A 365 -1.27 8.75 -19.45
N ASP A 366 -0.24 9.25 -18.77
CA ASP A 366 -0.32 10.38 -17.81
C ASP A 366 -1.37 10.16 -16.71
N ILE A 367 -1.45 8.91 -16.20
CA ILE A 367 -2.39 8.52 -15.13
C ILE A 367 -1.65 8.51 -13.82
N TYR A 368 -1.95 9.45 -12.96
CA TYR A 368 -1.35 9.56 -11.64
C TYR A 368 -2.41 9.67 -10.54
N ALA A 369 -2.00 9.37 -9.33
CA ALA A 369 -2.81 9.61 -8.15
C ALA A 369 -2.92 11.12 -7.87
N ASP A 370 -4.09 11.54 -7.36
CA ASP A 370 -4.25 12.87 -6.78
C ASP A 370 -3.73 12.81 -5.34
N VAL A 371 -2.60 13.47 -5.10
CA VAL A 371 -1.84 13.35 -3.85
C VAL A 371 -1.74 14.66 -3.09
N VAL A 372 -1.69 14.53 -1.77
CA VAL A 372 -1.25 15.59 -0.84
C VAL A 372 0.04 15.10 -0.21
N VAL A 373 1.15 15.81 -0.47
CA VAL A 373 2.45 15.51 0.13
C VAL A 373 2.49 16.08 1.54
N ILE A 374 2.99 15.28 2.50
CA ILE A 374 3.06 15.62 3.92
C ILE A 374 4.45 15.37 4.50
N ASP A 375 4.81 16.06 5.57
CA ASP A 375 5.93 15.69 6.44
C ASP A 375 5.55 14.43 7.24
N ILE A 376 6.53 13.55 7.49
CA ILE A 376 6.33 12.34 8.29
C ILE A 376 5.82 12.65 9.71
N LYS A 377 6.12 13.82 10.26
CA LYS A 377 5.63 14.28 11.57
C LYS A 377 4.11 14.41 11.62
N ASP A 378 3.47 14.63 10.46
CA ASP A 378 2.02 14.77 10.34
C ASP A 378 1.29 13.42 10.17
N ILE A 379 2.02 12.30 10.17
CA ILE A 379 1.48 10.98 9.83
C ILE A 379 0.32 10.54 10.74
N ASN A 380 0.39 10.83 12.04
CA ASN A 380 -0.68 10.46 12.98
C ASN A 380 -1.99 11.20 12.70
N ALA A 381 -1.91 12.51 12.42
CA ALA A 381 -3.07 13.32 12.02
C ALA A 381 -3.61 12.89 10.66
N THR A 382 -2.72 12.47 9.76
CA THR A 382 -3.07 11.99 8.42
C THR A 382 -3.83 10.67 8.48
N HIS A 383 -3.41 9.71 9.30
CA HIS A 383 -4.14 8.47 9.49
C HIS A 383 -5.54 8.69 10.01
N GLN A 384 -5.74 9.66 10.93
CA GLN A 384 -7.09 10.01 11.40
C GLN A 384 -7.97 10.52 10.26
N LYS A 385 -7.46 11.38 9.38
CA LYS A 385 -8.20 11.88 8.21
C LYS A 385 -8.58 10.77 7.23
N ILE A 386 -7.74 9.72 7.10
CA ILE A 386 -8.06 8.54 6.29
C ILE A 386 -9.24 7.78 6.87
N VAL A 387 -9.24 7.56 8.18
CA VAL A 387 -10.34 6.90 8.91
C VAL A 387 -11.63 7.71 8.77
N ASP A 388 -11.57 9.02 8.91
CA ASP A 388 -12.70 9.95 8.78
C ASP A 388 -13.19 10.11 7.33
N ARG A 389 -12.52 9.48 6.35
CA ARG A 389 -12.83 9.53 4.90
C ARG A 389 -12.85 10.94 4.32
N SER A 390 -12.11 11.86 4.91
CA SER A 390 -12.10 13.30 4.56
C SER A 390 -11.08 13.65 3.47
N ILE A 391 -10.39 12.65 2.90
CA ILE A 391 -9.30 12.87 1.92
C ILE A 391 -9.78 12.84 0.46
N ARG A 392 -9.04 13.57 -0.41
CA ARG A 392 -9.19 13.61 -1.87
C ARG A 392 -7.80 13.60 -2.54
N TYR A 393 -7.14 12.43 -2.81
CA TYR A 393 -7.56 11.04 -2.50
C TYR A 393 -6.47 10.26 -1.78
N ARG A 394 -5.19 10.67 -1.90
CA ARG A 394 -4.04 9.98 -1.34
C ARG A 394 -3.11 10.95 -0.61
N TYR A 395 -2.51 10.47 0.47
CA TYR A 395 -1.38 11.15 1.09
C TYR A 395 -0.09 10.43 0.72
N VAL A 396 0.99 11.20 0.61
CA VAL A 396 2.34 10.69 0.39
C VAL A 396 3.29 11.41 1.34
N VAL A 397 4.05 10.64 2.09
CA VAL A 397 5.08 11.18 2.99
C VAL A 397 6.30 11.56 2.15
N ASP A 398 6.79 12.78 2.31
CA ASP A 398 8.09 13.23 1.82
C ASP A 398 9.16 12.92 2.89
N LEU A 399 10.11 12.06 2.52
CA LEU A 399 11.25 11.65 3.34
C LEU A 399 12.57 12.24 2.84
N THR A 400 12.53 13.14 1.86
CA THR A 400 13.73 13.83 1.32
C THR A 400 14.23 14.95 2.21
N GLN A 401 13.33 15.54 3.00
CA GLN A 401 13.64 16.64 3.93
C GLN A 401 14.02 16.01 5.29
N ARG A 402 15.32 15.95 5.57
CA ARG A 402 15.89 15.39 6.81
C ARG A 402 16.76 16.38 7.51
#